data_c93622984ac24eab01a849babefa12d9
#
_entry.id   c93622984ac24eab01a849babefa12d9
#
_cell.length_a   1.000
_cell.length_b   1.000
_cell.length_c   1.000
_cell.angle_alpha   90.00
_cell.angle_beta   90.00
_cell.angle_gamma   90.00
#
_symmetry.space_group_name_H-M   'P 1'
#
loop_
_entity.id
_entity.type
_entity.pdbx_description
1 polymer ?
#
loop_
_entity_poly.entity_id
_entity_poly.type
_entity_poly.pdbx_seq_one_letter_code
_entity_poly.pdbx_strand_id
1 'polypeptide(L)'
;MAAMKKIFALLAAILECVTAEAQVPANCTQAIIGITEGWNSSQAQVSLVEKNGNGQWVRVLGPFPARLGRNGTAWGLGIHANPRGVTLKKEGDGRSPAGVFAIGGLWTTTKTPVKHDRALPEVHVGPNDLWVTDLNTPQYYNRYIRLDHPAATPWELHEQMKQTDYPHSIKMLICHNTAGTPGRPVLGGGSSIFFHIWRDAGAAPTAGCTTLHEQNLRAIISRLSVAKHPVYVLLPRTEYVKLRAPWRLP
;
A
#
# COMPACT_ATOMS: atom_id res chain seq x y z
N MET A 1 65.51 16.21 -33.79
CA MET A 1 65.08 15.15 -32.82
C MET A 1 64.08 15.76 -31.91
N ALA A 2 62.79 15.48 -32.18
CA ALA A 2 61.65 15.97 -31.37
C ALA A 2 61.17 14.85 -30.44
N ALA A 3 61.24 15.08 -29.14
CA ALA A 3 60.78 14.16 -28.13
C ALA A 3 59.24 14.24 -27.99
N MET A 4 58.58 13.18 -28.36
CA MET A 4 57.11 13.02 -28.22
C MET A 4 56.78 12.65 -26.78
N LYS A 5 56.24 13.61 -26.01
CA LYS A 5 55.70 13.34 -24.68
C LYS A 5 54.35 12.60 -24.80
N LYS A 6 54.30 11.34 -24.39
CA LYS A 6 53.05 10.57 -24.24
C LYS A 6 52.33 11.03 -22.98
N ILE A 7 51.18 11.68 -23.15
CA ILE A 7 50.26 12.00 -22.06
C ILE A 7 49.35 10.77 -21.84
N PHE A 8 49.54 10.06 -20.73
CA PHE A 8 48.59 9.06 -20.25
C PHE A 8 47.42 9.77 -19.57
N ALA A 9 46.30 9.81 -20.24
CA ALA A 9 45.03 10.22 -19.61
C ALA A 9 44.51 9.04 -18.77
N LEU A 10 44.58 9.17 -17.45
CA LEU A 10 43.97 8.24 -16.49
C LEU A 10 42.46 8.54 -16.44
N LEU A 11 41.62 7.76 -17.12
CA LEU A 11 40.18 7.81 -16.98
C LEU A 11 39.84 7.21 -15.61
N ALA A 12 39.63 8.05 -14.60
CA ALA A 12 39.01 7.66 -13.35
C ALA A 12 37.52 7.45 -13.62
N ALA A 13 37.10 6.20 -13.73
CA ALA A 13 35.68 5.86 -13.70
C ALA A 13 35.12 6.19 -12.31
N ILE A 14 34.45 7.32 -12.19
CA ILE A 14 33.65 7.65 -11.00
C ILE A 14 32.50 6.67 -10.99
N LEU A 15 32.63 5.63 -10.18
CA LEU A 15 31.51 4.75 -9.83
C LEU A 15 30.56 5.59 -8.96
N GLU A 16 29.57 6.25 -9.59
CA GLU A 16 28.47 6.86 -8.86
C GLU A 16 27.76 5.75 -8.09
N CYS A 17 28.11 5.62 -6.82
CA CYS A 17 27.35 4.84 -5.86
C CYS A 17 26.02 5.56 -5.70
N VAL A 18 25.02 5.19 -6.52
CA VAL A 18 23.63 5.61 -6.30
C VAL A 18 23.24 5.02 -4.95
N THR A 19 23.39 5.81 -3.90
CA THR A 19 22.85 5.47 -2.59
C THR A 19 21.33 5.38 -2.76
N ALA A 20 20.81 4.16 -2.79
CA ALA A 20 19.36 3.94 -2.78
C ALA A 20 18.84 4.63 -1.52
N GLU A 21 18.12 5.74 -1.70
CA GLU A 21 17.48 6.41 -0.56
C GLU A 21 16.60 5.41 0.19
N ALA A 22 16.71 5.44 1.52
CA ALA A 22 15.92 4.57 2.37
C ALA A 22 14.43 4.83 2.14
N GLN A 23 13.69 3.78 1.75
CA GLN A 23 12.28 3.91 1.37
C GLN A 23 11.34 3.84 2.58
N VAL A 24 11.78 3.23 3.70
CA VAL A 24 11.05 3.33 4.97
C VAL A 24 11.51 4.59 5.70
N PRO A 25 10.61 5.52 6.04
CA PRO A 25 10.96 6.76 6.72
C PRO A 25 11.74 6.52 8.02
N ALA A 26 12.70 7.38 8.33
CA ALA A 26 13.57 7.21 9.51
C ALA A 26 12.79 7.21 10.83
N ASN A 27 11.69 8.00 10.90
CA ASN A 27 10.79 8.10 12.04
C ASN A 27 9.77 6.95 12.11
N CYS A 28 9.73 6.05 11.12
CA CYS A 28 8.85 4.90 11.14
C CYS A 28 9.35 3.88 12.18
N THR A 29 8.48 3.56 13.13
CA THR A 29 8.76 2.56 14.19
C THR A 29 7.73 1.44 14.24
N GLN A 30 6.77 1.42 13.28
CA GLN A 30 5.78 0.37 13.15
C GLN A 30 5.53 0.08 11.66
N ALA A 31 5.44 -1.20 11.27
CA ALA A 31 5.16 -1.57 9.90
C ALA A 31 4.29 -2.83 9.80
N ILE A 32 3.36 -2.82 8.85
CA ILE A 32 2.68 -4.03 8.38
C ILE A 32 3.53 -4.60 7.24
N ILE A 33 3.95 -5.85 7.35
CA ILE A 33 4.79 -6.52 6.35
C ILE A 33 3.99 -7.64 5.70
N GLY A 34 3.78 -7.55 4.39
CA GLY A 34 3.19 -8.60 3.56
C GLY A 34 4.26 -9.23 2.67
N ILE A 35 4.45 -10.53 2.78
CA ILE A 35 5.41 -11.28 1.95
C ILE A 35 4.65 -12.28 1.09
N THR A 36 4.86 -12.21 -0.23
CA THR A 36 4.35 -13.19 -1.19
C THR A 36 5.47 -14.13 -1.65
N GLU A 37 5.14 -15.31 -2.12
CA GLU A 37 6.16 -16.23 -2.66
C GLU A 37 6.70 -15.76 -4.02
N GLY A 38 5.93 -14.97 -4.77
CA GLY A 38 6.35 -14.42 -6.06
C GLY A 38 5.32 -13.41 -6.61
N TRP A 39 5.66 -12.79 -7.74
CA TRP A 39 4.87 -11.75 -8.38
C TRP A 39 3.44 -12.17 -8.75
N ASN A 40 3.22 -13.44 -9.08
CA ASN A 40 1.92 -13.95 -9.50
C ASN A 40 1.14 -14.65 -8.37
N SER A 41 1.65 -14.62 -7.13
CA SER A 41 0.94 -15.18 -5.98
C SER A 41 -0.20 -14.25 -5.54
N SER A 42 -1.41 -14.78 -5.46
CA SER A 42 -2.57 -14.12 -4.85
C SER A 42 -2.63 -14.31 -3.32
N GLN A 43 -1.57 -14.83 -2.71
CA GLN A 43 -1.46 -15.10 -1.28
C GLN A 43 -0.24 -14.42 -0.69
N ALA A 44 -0.36 -13.97 0.57
CA ALA A 44 0.73 -13.41 1.34
C ALA A 44 0.66 -13.87 2.79
N GLN A 45 1.79 -13.75 3.50
CA GLN A 45 1.85 -13.77 4.95
C GLN A 45 2.01 -12.34 5.45
N VAL A 46 1.09 -11.88 6.31
CA VAL A 46 1.08 -10.52 6.84
C VAL A 46 1.45 -10.53 8.32
N SER A 47 2.37 -9.68 8.71
CA SER A 47 2.79 -9.48 10.11
C SER A 47 2.78 -8.01 10.46
N LEU A 48 2.53 -7.67 11.72
CA LEU A 48 2.82 -6.37 12.28
C LEU A 48 4.14 -6.45 13.04
N VAL A 49 5.03 -5.52 12.76
CA VAL A 49 6.33 -5.39 13.42
C VAL A 49 6.48 -4.00 14.04
N GLU A 50 7.22 -3.91 15.14
CA GLU A 50 7.52 -2.65 15.84
C GLU A 50 9.02 -2.60 16.18
N LYS A 51 9.59 -1.40 16.22
CA LYS A 51 10.94 -1.22 16.79
C LYS A 51 10.87 -1.32 18.32
N ASN A 52 11.72 -2.15 18.90
CA ASN A 52 11.93 -2.21 20.35
C ASN A 52 12.80 -1.03 20.83
N GLY A 53 13.05 -0.96 22.15
CA GLY A 53 13.87 0.09 22.76
C GLY A 53 15.31 0.17 22.24
N ASN A 54 15.82 -0.88 21.59
CA ASN A 54 17.14 -0.93 20.96
C ASN A 54 17.09 -0.60 19.45
N GLY A 55 15.94 -0.15 18.93
CA GLY A 55 15.75 0.17 17.53
C GLY A 55 15.62 -1.04 16.59
N GLN A 56 15.55 -2.26 17.12
CA GLN A 56 15.43 -3.48 16.34
C GLN A 56 13.96 -3.79 16.04
N TRP A 57 13.67 -4.22 14.80
CA TRP A 57 12.34 -4.67 14.42
C TRP A 57 12.00 -6.02 15.05
N VAL A 58 10.89 -6.07 15.76
CA VAL A 58 10.33 -7.29 16.36
C VAL A 58 8.90 -7.49 15.90
N ARG A 59 8.53 -8.74 15.61
CA ARG A 59 7.14 -9.08 15.25
C ARG A 59 6.28 -9.09 16.49
N VAL A 60 5.17 -8.33 16.43
CA VAL A 60 4.19 -8.21 17.52
C VAL A 60 2.87 -8.90 17.21
N LEU A 61 2.51 -9.09 15.91
CA LEU A 61 1.35 -9.86 15.47
C LEU A 61 1.69 -10.68 14.21
N GLY A 62 1.01 -11.80 14.04
CA GLY A 62 1.14 -12.66 12.86
C GLY A 62 2.30 -13.67 12.93
N PRO A 63 2.71 -14.32 11.82
CA PRO A 63 2.16 -14.08 10.48
C PRO A 63 0.72 -14.58 10.33
N PHE A 64 -0.08 -13.82 9.61
CA PHE A 64 -1.45 -14.13 9.26
C PHE A 64 -1.58 -14.39 7.76
N PRO A 65 -2.35 -15.40 7.31
CA PRO A 65 -2.65 -15.58 5.91
C PRO A 65 -3.48 -14.40 5.38
N ALA A 66 -3.14 -13.92 4.20
CA ALA A 66 -3.82 -12.85 3.49
C ALA A 66 -4.10 -13.22 2.04
N ARG A 67 -5.10 -12.58 1.43
CA ARG A 67 -5.38 -12.67 -0.01
C ARG A 67 -5.08 -11.34 -0.68
N LEU A 68 -4.58 -11.46 -1.90
CA LEU A 68 -4.17 -10.35 -2.75
C LEU A 68 -4.94 -10.37 -4.07
N GLY A 69 -4.57 -9.48 -4.98
CA GLY A 69 -5.09 -9.46 -6.34
C GLY A 69 -5.02 -10.83 -7.01
N ARG A 70 -6.06 -11.21 -7.77
CA ARG A 70 -6.17 -12.51 -8.46
C ARG A 70 -4.99 -12.80 -9.41
N ASN A 71 -4.34 -11.77 -9.92
CA ASN A 71 -3.17 -11.85 -10.79
C ASN A 71 -1.84 -11.59 -10.05
N GLY A 72 -1.84 -11.64 -8.69
CA GLY A 72 -0.68 -11.40 -7.86
C GLY A 72 -0.39 -9.94 -7.59
N THR A 73 0.86 -9.52 -7.76
CA THR A 73 1.34 -8.17 -7.44
C THR A 73 2.02 -7.51 -8.64
N ALA A 74 2.06 -6.17 -8.65
CA ALA A 74 2.89 -5.35 -9.54
C ALA A 74 3.40 -4.13 -8.76
N TRP A 75 4.47 -3.49 -9.21
CA TRP A 75 5.01 -2.31 -8.52
C TRP A 75 3.98 -1.21 -8.40
N GLY A 76 3.75 -0.75 -7.19
CA GLY A 76 2.78 0.29 -6.87
C GLY A 76 3.37 1.69 -6.88
N LEU A 77 2.51 2.67 -6.65
CA LEU A 77 2.84 4.09 -6.56
C LEU A 77 2.67 4.51 -5.08
N GLY A 78 3.69 4.26 -4.28
CA GLY A 78 3.74 4.55 -2.84
C GLY A 78 4.74 5.65 -2.51
N ILE A 79 5.31 5.57 -1.30
CA ILE A 79 6.35 6.49 -0.82
C ILE A 79 7.76 6.08 -1.27
N HIS A 80 7.89 4.95 -1.95
CA HIS A 80 9.14 4.44 -2.53
C HIS A 80 9.32 4.91 -3.97
N ALA A 81 10.57 4.99 -4.41
CA ALA A 81 10.91 5.12 -5.82
C ALA A 81 10.88 3.74 -6.48
N ASN A 82 10.17 3.63 -7.59
CA ASN A 82 10.14 2.37 -8.34
C ASN A 82 11.47 2.11 -9.06
N PRO A 83 11.94 0.84 -9.08
CA PRO A 83 13.07 0.47 -9.93
C PRO A 83 12.78 0.78 -11.41
N ARG A 84 13.83 1.06 -12.19
CA ARG A 84 13.67 1.32 -13.63
C ARG A 84 13.26 0.05 -14.37
N GLY A 85 12.41 0.20 -15.40
CA GLY A 85 12.03 -0.89 -16.31
C GLY A 85 11.09 -1.95 -15.70
N VAL A 86 10.46 -1.68 -14.56
CA VAL A 86 9.55 -2.62 -13.91
C VAL A 86 8.11 -2.47 -14.41
N THR A 87 7.32 -3.54 -14.24
CA THR A 87 5.87 -3.50 -14.50
C THR A 87 5.18 -2.78 -13.36
N LEU A 88 4.56 -1.63 -13.67
CA LEU A 88 3.74 -0.89 -12.73
C LEU A 88 2.31 -1.42 -12.71
N LYS A 89 1.68 -1.31 -11.53
CA LYS A 89 0.25 -1.55 -11.37
C LYS A 89 -0.56 -0.60 -12.24
N LYS A 90 -1.65 -1.13 -12.81
CA LYS A 90 -2.61 -0.39 -13.61
C LYS A 90 -4.04 -0.61 -13.09
N GLU A 91 -4.93 0.32 -13.46
CA GLU A 91 -6.36 0.13 -13.18
C GLU A 91 -6.88 -1.14 -13.84
N GLY A 92 -7.69 -1.91 -13.10
CA GLY A 92 -8.29 -3.14 -13.61
C GLY A 92 -7.37 -4.35 -13.82
N ASP A 93 -6.06 -4.26 -13.54
CA ASP A 93 -5.10 -5.34 -13.78
C ASP A 93 -5.24 -6.56 -12.84
N GLY A 94 -6.05 -6.45 -11.80
CA GLY A 94 -6.25 -7.51 -10.82
C GLY A 94 -5.03 -7.79 -9.95
N ARG A 95 -4.09 -6.86 -9.82
CA ARG A 95 -2.86 -6.99 -9.03
C ARG A 95 -2.87 -6.09 -7.81
N SER A 96 -2.33 -6.57 -6.70
CA SER A 96 -2.06 -5.74 -5.52
C SER A 96 -0.78 -4.92 -5.72
N PRO A 97 -0.73 -3.66 -5.26
CA PRO A 97 0.48 -2.86 -5.38
C PRO A 97 1.58 -3.38 -4.46
N ALA A 98 2.77 -3.65 -5.03
CA ALA A 98 3.98 -3.97 -4.30
C ALA A 98 4.79 -2.69 -4.03
N GLY A 99 5.46 -2.61 -2.88
CA GLY A 99 6.28 -1.48 -2.47
C GLY A 99 6.07 -1.07 -1.03
N VAL A 100 6.29 0.21 -0.72
CA VAL A 100 6.12 0.82 0.62
C VAL A 100 5.05 1.91 0.54
N PHE A 101 4.05 1.82 1.39
CA PHE A 101 2.88 2.70 1.39
C PHE A 101 2.61 3.26 2.78
N ALA A 102 2.18 4.51 2.86
CA ALA A 102 1.59 5.03 4.08
C ALA A 102 0.26 4.33 4.35
N ILE A 103 -0.16 4.32 5.61
CA ILE A 103 -1.49 3.86 6.04
C ILE A 103 -2.39 5.08 6.14
N GLY A 104 -3.55 5.00 5.50
CA GLY A 104 -4.59 6.02 5.58
C GLY A 104 -5.64 5.72 6.63
N GLY A 105 -6.79 6.40 6.54
CA GLY A 105 -7.90 6.28 7.47
C GLY A 105 -8.69 4.97 7.35
N LEU A 106 -9.74 4.90 8.17
CA LEU A 106 -10.72 3.82 8.19
C LEU A 106 -12.03 4.29 7.53
N TRP A 107 -12.65 3.38 6.80
CA TRP A 107 -14.04 3.52 6.29
C TRP A 107 -14.83 2.31 6.73
N THR A 108 -15.85 2.52 7.57
CA THR A 108 -16.59 1.43 8.21
C THR A 108 -18.09 1.53 7.94
N THR A 109 -18.74 0.38 7.79
CA THR A 109 -20.21 0.24 7.81
C THR A 109 -20.67 -0.67 8.93
N THR A 110 -19.75 -1.26 9.69
CA THR A 110 -20.05 -2.17 10.78
C THR A 110 -20.71 -1.47 11.96
N LYS A 111 -21.67 -2.14 12.61
CA LYS A 111 -22.26 -1.67 13.88
C LYS A 111 -21.34 -1.90 15.07
N THR A 112 -20.42 -2.87 14.97
CA THR A 112 -19.45 -3.17 16.02
C THR A 112 -18.26 -2.22 15.88
N PRO A 113 -17.98 -1.36 16.87
CA PRO A 113 -16.88 -0.42 16.81
C PRO A 113 -15.54 -1.10 16.50
N VAL A 114 -14.72 -0.44 15.70
CA VAL A 114 -13.34 -0.86 15.42
C VAL A 114 -12.43 -0.12 16.38
N LYS A 115 -11.80 -0.84 17.33
CA LYS A 115 -10.82 -0.23 18.22
C LYS A 115 -9.61 0.23 17.38
N HIS A 116 -9.25 1.50 17.45
CA HIS A 116 -8.12 2.08 16.73
C HIS A 116 -7.54 3.29 17.48
N ASP A 117 -6.37 3.77 17.03
CA ASP A 117 -5.79 5.04 17.47
C ASP A 117 -6.71 6.20 17.04
N ARG A 118 -7.08 7.07 17.98
CA ARG A 118 -7.97 8.22 17.71
C ARG A 118 -7.40 9.23 16.71
N ALA A 119 -6.08 9.24 16.53
CA ALA A 119 -5.44 10.06 15.52
C ALA A 119 -5.58 9.49 14.09
N LEU A 120 -6.00 8.22 13.93
CA LEU A 120 -6.32 7.63 12.65
C LEU A 120 -7.75 8.05 12.26
N PRO A 121 -7.95 8.79 11.15
CA PRO A 121 -9.29 9.23 10.76
C PRO A 121 -10.22 8.03 10.51
N GLU A 122 -11.47 8.13 10.98
CA GLU A 122 -12.52 7.17 10.67
C GLU A 122 -13.71 7.85 10.04
N VAL A 123 -14.23 7.27 8.97
CA VAL A 123 -15.48 7.66 8.30
C VAL A 123 -16.46 6.50 8.42
N HIS A 124 -17.60 6.76 9.07
CA HIS A 124 -18.75 5.85 8.98
C HIS A 124 -19.44 6.08 7.65
N VAL A 125 -19.30 5.09 6.75
CA VAL A 125 -19.72 5.20 5.35
C VAL A 125 -21.23 5.19 5.23
N GLY A 126 -21.77 6.17 4.54
CA GLY A 126 -23.20 6.35 4.26
C GLY A 126 -23.52 6.47 2.77
N PRO A 127 -24.74 6.86 2.43
CA PRO A 127 -25.19 6.96 1.04
C PRO A 127 -24.54 8.13 0.27
N ASN A 128 -23.88 9.04 0.97
CA ASN A 128 -23.25 10.24 0.40
C ASN A 128 -21.77 10.05 0.08
N ASP A 129 -21.18 8.91 0.44
CA ASP A 129 -19.73 8.71 0.42
C ASP A 129 -19.29 7.97 -0.84
N LEU A 130 -18.40 8.60 -1.62
CA LEU A 130 -17.85 8.07 -2.86
C LEU A 130 -16.35 7.83 -2.72
N TRP A 131 -15.85 6.84 -3.44
CA TRP A 131 -14.42 6.69 -3.77
C TRP A 131 -14.29 6.55 -5.27
N VAL A 132 -13.81 7.62 -5.93
CA VAL A 132 -13.88 7.72 -7.39
C VAL A 132 -12.81 6.87 -8.06
N THR A 133 -13.24 5.98 -8.94
CA THR A 133 -12.41 5.08 -9.75
C THR A 133 -12.51 5.36 -11.25
N ASP A 134 -13.44 6.23 -11.66
CA ASP A 134 -13.74 6.58 -13.04
C ASP A 134 -12.58 7.34 -13.70
N LEU A 135 -12.09 6.80 -14.81
CA LEU A 135 -11.01 7.39 -15.61
C LEU A 135 -11.43 8.63 -16.40
N ASN A 136 -12.75 8.83 -16.59
CA ASN A 136 -13.29 9.99 -17.31
C ASN A 136 -13.43 11.23 -16.43
N THR A 137 -13.20 11.09 -15.12
CA THR A 137 -13.23 12.19 -14.14
C THR A 137 -11.87 12.36 -13.44
N PRO A 138 -10.79 12.69 -14.18
CA PRO A 138 -9.42 12.66 -13.68
C PRO A 138 -9.18 13.56 -12.46
N GLN A 139 -9.95 14.66 -12.31
CA GLN A 139 -9.86 15.56 -11.16
C GLN A 139 -10.30 14.91 -9.85
N TYR A 140 -11.13 13.86 -9.91
CA TYR A 140 -11.63 13.12 -8.76
C TYR A 140 -11.02 11.72 -8.62
N TYR A 141 -10.33 11.23 -9.62
CA TYR A 141 -9.78 9.88 -9.66
C TYR A 141 -8.96 9.54 -8.40
N ASN A 142 -9.24 8.37 -7.84
CA ASN A 142 -8.65 7.83 -6.61
C ASN A 142 -8.74 8.78 -5.41
N ARG A 143 -9.89 9.44 -5.26
CA ARG A 143 -10.19 10.35 -4.14
C ARG A 143 -11.49 9.95 -3.46
N TYR A 144 -11.52 10.16 -2.15
CA TYR A 144 -12.74 10.16 -1.38
C TYR A 144 -13.48 11.49 -1.59
N ILE A 145 -14.79 11.41 -1.82
CA ILE A 145 -15.70 12.55 -1.94
C ILE A 145 -16.92 12.29 -1.06
N ARG A 146 -17.35 13.29 -0.34
CA ARG A 146 -18.63 13.28 0.36
C ARG A 146 -19.57 14.27 -0.29
N LEU A 147 -20.68 13.76 -0.81
CA LEU A 147 -21.77 14.56 -1.39
C LEU A 147 -22.57 15.23 -0.27
N ASP A 148 -23.24 16.34 -0.59
CA ASP A 148 -24.21 17.00 0.27
C ASP A 148 -25.60 16.33 0.24
N HIS A 149 -25.77 15.34 -0.64
CA HIS A 149 -26.98 14.53 -0.82
C HIS A 149 -26.60 13.03 -0.97
N PRO A 150 -27.54 12.10 -0.81
CA PRO A 150 -27.33 10.69 -1.16
C PRO A 150 -27.03 10.51 -2.64
N ALA A 151 -26.12 9.58 -2.97
CA ALA A 151 -25.80 9.27 -4.36
C ALA A 151 -27.07 8.91 -5.15
N ALA A 152 -27.30 9.58 -6.28
CA ALA A 152 -28.54 9.49 -7.05
C ALA A 152 -28.32 9.31 -8.55
N THR A 153 -27.29 9.93 -9.13
CA THR A 153 -26.98 9.75 -10.56
C THR A 153 -26.30 8.39 -10.83
N PRO A 154 -26.36 7.86 -12.06
CA PRO A 154 -25.66 6.61 -12.39
C PRO A 154 -24.18 6.62 -12.04
N TRP A 155 -23.49 7.75 -12.24
CA TRP A 155 -22.08 7.92 -11.89
C TRP A 155 -21.85 7.86 -10.35
N GLU A 156 -22.64 8.61 -9.58
CA GLU A 156 -22.53 8.62 -8.12
C GLU A 156 -22.83 7.24 -7.52
N LEU A 157 -23.83 6.54 -8.03
CA LEU A 157 -24.18 5.19 -7.59
C LEU A 157 -23.08 4.18 -7.92
N HIS A 158 -22.37 4.35 -9.05
CA HIS A 158 -21.23 3.50 -9.41
C HIS A 158 -20.05 3.73 -8.50
N GLU A 159 -19.76 4.99 -8.13
CA GLU A 159 -18.61 5.35 -7.30
C GLU A 159 -18.90 5.29 -5.80
N GLN A 160 -20.12 4.94 -5.40
CA GLN A 160 -20.52 4.92 -4.00
C GLN A 160 -19.75 3.86 -3.20
N MET A 161 -19.20 4.29 -2.04
CA MET A 161 -18.46 3.42 -1.14
C MET A 161 -19.33 2.48 -0.32
N LYS A 162 -20.61 2.79 -0.12
CA LYS A 162 -21.51 1.96 0.69
C LYS A 162 -21.73 0.63 0.00
N GLN A 163 -21.16 -0.40 0.61
CA GLN A 163 -21.33 -1.78 0.17
C GLN A 163 -22.09 -2.52 1.26
N THR A 164 -23.03 -3.36 0.86
CA THR A 164 -23.89 -4.11 1.76
C THR A 164 -23.28 -5.44 2.21
N ASP A 165 -22.15 -5.81 1.59
CA ASP A 165 -21.48 -7.06 1.88
C ASP A 165 -20.53 -6.94 3.09
N TYR A 166 -20.49 -7.98 3.89
CA TYR A 166 -19.67 -8.08 5.08
C TYR A 166 -18.17 -7.83 4.86
N PRO A 167 -17.52 -8.31 3.77
CA PRO A 167 -16.12 -8.06 3.51
C PRO A 167 -15.72 -6.58 3.47
N HIS A 168 -16.60 -5.69 3.06
CA HIS A 168 -16.32 -4.26 2.98
C HIS A 168 -16.77 -3.45 4.20
N SER A 169 -17.25 -4.15 5.26
CA SER A 169 -17.70 -3.48 6.48
C SER A 169 -16.60 -2.80 7.28
N ILE A 170 -15.33 -3.20 7.06
CA ILE A 170 -14.12 -2.56 7.60
C ILE A 170 -13.12 -2.41 6.46
N LYS A 171 -12.76 -1.17 6.14
CA LYS A 171 -11.75 -0.83 5.13
C LYS A 171 -10.72 0.09 5.76
N MET A 172 -9.42 -0.21 5.59
CA MET A 172 -8.30 0.65 5.96
C MET A 172 -7.48 0.98 4.72
N LEU A 173 -7.30 2.27 4.43
CA LEU A 173 -6.67 2.71 3.19
C LEU A 173 -5.19 2.33 3.15
N ILE A 174 -4.77 1.72 2.06
CA ILE A 174 -3.37 1.61 1.64
C ILE A 174 -3.13 2.79 0.68
N CYS A 175 -2.26 3.73 1.07
CA CYS A 175 -2.02 4.95 0.29
C CYS A 175 -1.22 4.67 -0.99
N HIS A 176 -1.81 3.85 -1.87
CA HIS A 176 -1.32 3.60 -3.22
C HIS A 176 -1.91 4.61 -4.18
N ASN A 177 -1.07 5.34 -4.93
CA ASN A 177 -1.51 6.30 -5.95
C ASN A 177 -2.50 7.36 -5.42
N THR A 178 -2.39 7.76 -4.16
CA THR A 178 -3.33 8.68 -3.51
C THR A 178 -2.86 10.12 -3.55
N ALA A 179 -3.79 11.08 -3.43
CA ALA A 179 -3.49 12.48 -3.18
C ALA A 179 -2.65 12.64 -1.90
N GLY A 180 -1.79 13.64 -1.85
CA GLY A 180 -0.83 13.86 -0.74
C GLY A 180 0.59 13.38 -1.05
N THR A 181 0.78 12.56 -2.07
CA THR A 181 2.10 12.26 -2.64
C THR A 181 2.31 13.12 -3.88
N PRO A 182 3.42 13.86 -4.02
CA PRO A 182 3.67 14.70 -5.20
C PRO A 182 3.50 13.92 -6.52
N GLY A 183 2.81 14.54 -7.49
CA GLY A 183 2.51 13.91 -8.78
C GLY A 183 1.46 12.79 -8.73
N ARG A 184 0.65 12.68 -7.66
CA ARG A 184 -0.42 11.67 -7.49
C ARG A 184 -1.78 12.33 -7.34
N PRO A 185 -2.89 11.61 -7.67
CA PRO A 185 -2.90 10.31 -8.33
C PRO A 185 -2.50 10.40 -9.81
N VAL A 186 -1.87 9.34 -10.31
CA VAL A 186 -1.65 9.12 -11.75
C VAL A 186 -2.89 8.41 -12.30
N LEU A 187 -3.53 8.98 -13.29
CA LEU A 187 -4.70 8.41 -13.93
C LEU A 187 -4.38 7.01 -14.51
N GLY A 188 -5.23 6.03 -14.20
CA GLY A 188 -5.03 4.64 -14.63
C GLY A 188 -3.92 3.88 -13.87
N GLY A 189 -3.28 4.50 -12.87
CA GLY A 189 -2.25 3.87 -12.05
C GLY A 189 -2.78 2.93 -10.95
N GLY A 190 -4.07 2.67 -10.93
CA GLY A 190 -4.77 1.88 -9.92
C GLY A 190 -5.38 2.74 -8.82
N SER A 191 -6.56 2.37 -8.37
CA SER A 191 -7.37 3.09 -7.39
C SER A 191 -8.01 2.16 -6.37
N SER A 192 -8.59 2.74 -5.31
CA SER A 192 -9.45 2.04 -4.33
C SER A 192 -8.77 0.83 -3.67
N ILE A 193 -7.52 1.00 -3.22
CA ILE A 193 -6.73 -0.08 -2.61
C ILE A 193 -6.80 -0.01 -1.09
N PHE A 194 -7.37 -1.05 -0.48
CA PHE A 194 -7.61 -1.13 0.96
C PHE A 194 -7.15 -2.46 1.56
N PHE A 195 -6.94 -2.47 2.86
CA PHE A 195 -7.14 -3.66 3.68
C PHE A 195 -8.65 -3.80 3.93
N HIS A 196 -9.17 -5.02 3.81
CA HIS A 196 -10.54 -5.33 4.21
C HIS A 196 -10.70 -6.81 4.62
N ILE A 197 -11.89 -7.20 5.10
CA ILE A 197 -12.16 -8.58 5.48
C ILE A 197 -12.18 -9.45 4.22
N TRP A 198 -11.64 -10.65 4.29
CA TRP A 198 -11.62 -11.56 3.15
C TRP A 198 -13.01 -12.15 2.83
N ARG A 199 -13.17 -12.65 1.61
CA ARG A 199 -14.35 -13.36 1.14
C ARG A 199 -14.17 -14.88 1.29
N ASP A 200 -15.28 -15.62 1.33
CA ASP A 200 -15.29 -17.09 1.24
C ASP A 200 -14.28 -17.74 2.18
N ALA A 201 -14.27 -17.33 3.43
CA ALA A 201 -13.32 -17.79 4.45
C ALA A 201 -11.84 -17.72 3.99
N GLY A 202 -11.53 -16.80 3.08
CA GLY A 202 -10.19 -16.60 2.54
C GLY A 202 -9.89 -17.47 1.32
N ALA A 203 -10.88 -18.07 0.66
CA ALA A 203 -10.67 -18.78 -0.61
C ALA A 203 -10.54 -17.82 -1.80
N ALA A 204 -11.31 -16.73 -1.83
CA ALA A 204 -11.35 -15.80 -2.95
C ALA A 204 -10.21 -14.78 -2.94
N PRO A 205 -9.50 -14.58 -4.07
CA PRO A 205 -8.59 -13.46 -4.26
C PRO A 205 -9.35 -12.15 -4.50
N THR A 206 -8.62 -11.03 -4.59
CA THR A 206 -9.17 -9.69 -4.76
C THR A 206 -8.95 -9.12 -6.17
N ALA A 207 -9.43 -7.88 -6.41
CA ALA A 207 -9.08 -7.11 -7.59
C ALA A 207 -7.78 -6.28 -7.41
N GLY A 208 -7.21 -6.26 -6.19
CA GLY A 208 -6.00 -5.50 -5.87
C GLY A 208 -5.84 -5.19 -4.39
N CYS A 209 -6.91 -5.27 -3.59
CA CYS A 209 -6.87 -5.08 -2.15
C CYS A 209 -6.09 -6.20 -1.43
N THR A 210 -5.69 -5.94 -0.19
CA THR A 210 -5.12 -6.93 0.72
C THR A 210 -6.19 -7.33 1.74
N THR A 211 -6.54 -8.62 1.85
CA THR A 211 -7.60 -9.07 2.72
C THR A 211 -7.14 -10.07 3.76
N LEU A 212 -7.76 -10.00 4.95
CA LEU A 212 -7.46 -10.85 6.09
C LEU A 212 -8.75 -11.36 6.75
N HIS A 213 -8.63 -12.39 7.59
CA HIS A 213 -9.69 -12.72 8.53
C HIS A 213 -10.00 -11.51 9.41
N GLU A 214 -11.29 -11.26 9.70
CA GLU A 214 -11.72 -10.08 10.46
C GLU A 214 -10.96 -9.90 11.78
N GLN A 215 -10.82 -10.96 12.56
CA GLN A 215 -10.11 -10.91 13.85
C GLN A 215 -8.68 -10.41 13.69
N ASN A 216 -7.97 -10.87 12.65
CA ASN A 216 -6.58 -10.46 12.38
C ASN A 216 -6.51 -9.02 11.90
N LEU A 217 -7.45 -8.59 11.03
CA LEU A 217 -7.55 -7.20 10.60
C LEU A 217 -7.82 -6.26 11.78
N ARG A 218 -8.79 -6.58 12.62
CA ARG A 218 -9.11 -5.83 13.84
C ARG A 218 -7.92 -5.78 14.81
N ALA A 219 -7.20 -6.89 14.98
CA ALA A 219 -6.01 -6.95 15.83
C ALA A 219 -4.90 -6.01 15.32
N ILE A 220 -4.65 -6.01 14.01
CA ILE A 220 -3.69 -5.08 13.38
C ILE A 220 -4.14 -3.63 13.61
N ILE A 221 -5.38 -3.28 13.24
CA ILE A 221 -5.90 -1.91 13.35
C ILE A 221 -5.83 -1.41 14.80
N SER A 222 -6.21 -2.25 15.77
CA SER A 222 -6.21 -1.88 17.19
C SER A 222 -4.81 -1.62 17.77
N ARG A 223 -3.78 -2.13 17.12
CA ARG A 223 -2.39 -1.99 17.55
C ARG A 223 -1.65 -0.87 16.82
N LEU A 224 -2.17 -0.42 15.67
CA LEU A 224 -1.56 0.69 14.92
C LEU A 224 -1.57 1.97 15.76
N SER A 225 -0.48 2.74 15.66
CA SER A 225 -0.39 4.07 16.24
C SER A 225 0.16 5.06 15.22
N VAL A 226 -0.58 6.14 14.99
CA VAL A 226 -0.18 7.22 14.07
C VAL A 226 1.14 7.85 14.50
N ALA A 227 1.38 7.97 15.82
CA ALA A 227 2.63 8.49 16.37
C ALA A 227 3.87 7.64 16.02
N LYS A 228 3.68 6.37 15.62
CA LYS A 228 4.74 5.45 15.16
C LYS A 228 5.00 5.54 13.66
N HIS A 229 4.31 6.42 12.95
CA HIS A 229 4.41 6.61 11.49
C HIS A 229 4.34 5.28 10.72
N PRO A 230 3.24 4.51 10.87
CA PRO A 230 3.15 3.16 10.33
C PRO A 230 3.16 3.15 8.80
N VAL A 231 3.83 2.15 8.24
CA VAL A 231 3.83 1.88 6.80
C VAL A 231 3.33 0.47 6.50
N TYR A 232 2.86 0.25 5.29
CA TYR A 232 2.65 -1.08 4.72
C TYR A 232 3.74 -1.39 3.70
N VAL A 233 4.41 -2.52 3.86
CA VAL A 233 5.37 -3.08 2.90
C VAL A 233 4.77 -4.34 2.31
N LEU A 234 4.56 -4.40 1.00
CA LEU A 234 4.16 -5.62 0.29
C LEU A 234 5.19 -5.92 -0.79
N LEU A 235 5.86 -7.06 -0.68
CA LEU A 235 6.88 -7.47 -1.64
C LEU A 235 6.89 -8.99 -1.84
N PRO A 236 7.25 -9.47 -3.03
CA PRO A 236 7.71 -10.83 -3.22
C PRO A 236 8.95 -11.10 -2.35
N ARG A 237 9.07 -12.33 -1.82
CA ARG A 237 10.18 -12.73 -0.94
C ARG A 237 11.55 -12.37 -1.50
N THR A 238 11.77 -12.62 -2.78
CA THR A 238 13.04 -12.30 -3.45
C THR A 238 13.35 -10.81 -3.44
N GLU A 239 12.35 -9.97 -3.73
CA GLU A 239 12.52 -8.52 -3.69
C GLU A 239 12.69 -8.01 -2.26
N TYR A 240 11.94 -8.57 -1.30
CA TYR A 240 12.08 -8.21 0.11
C TYR A 240 13.52 -8.46 0.62
N VAL A 241 14.09 -9.63 0.32
CA VAL A 241 15.46 -9.96 0.72
C VAL A 241 16.46 -9.01 0.07
N LYS A 242 16.32 -8.76 -1.24
CA LYS A 242 17.20 -7.86 -2.02
C LYS A 242 17.15 -6.42 -1.52
N LEU A 243 15.94 -5.92 -1.18
CA LEU A 243 15.70 -4.53 -0.83
C LEU A 243 15.79 -4.27 0.68
N ARG A 244 15.90 -5.32 1.51
CA ARG A 244 15.85 -5.17 2.96
C ARG A 244 16.85 -4.16 3.50
N ALA A 245 18.10 -4.29 3.15
CA ALA A 245 19.15 -3.38 3.61
C ALA A 245 19.07 -1.99 2.95
N PRO A 246 19.03 -1.87 1.59
CA PRO A 246 19.02 -0.55 0.95
C PRO A 246 17.76 0.26 1.27
N TRP A 247 16.61 -0.39 1.46
CA TRP A 247 15.34 0.29 1.79
C TRP A 247 15.09 0.39 3.29
N ARG A 248 16.01 -0.11 4.13
CA ARG A 248 15.86 -0.18 5.60
C ARG A 248 14.54 -0.87 6.02
N LEU A 249 14.17 -1.92 5.29
CA LEU A 249 12.96 -2.69 5.61
C LEU A 249 13.12 -3.39 6.97
N PRO A 250 11.99 -3.63 7.64
CA PRO A 250 11.95 -4.37 8.90
C PRO A 250 12.55 -5.76 8.85
#